data_5fb043c4e462c209d20542f4ff6a0a91
#
_entry.id   5fb043c4e462c209d20542f4ff6a0a91
#
_cell.length_a   1.000
_cell.length_b   1.000
_cell.length_c   1.000
_cell.angle_alpha   90.00
_cell.angle_beta   90.00
_cell.angle_gamma   90.00
#
_symmetry.space_group_name_H-M   'P 1'
#
loop_
_entity.id
_entity.type
_entity.pdbx_description
1 polymer ?
#
loop_
_entity_poly.entity_id
_entity_poly.type
_entity_poly.pdbx_seq_one_letter_code
_entity_poly.pdbx_strand_id
1 'polypeptide(L)'
;MGRGIFVLLLVAFMLIDLAVRDSRKPGQPGLRWMKQTDGFGGEIRSYMRLTALMAFIGAAANLVLLEILRVDYAITWGVMAFFVSFIPVVGFVLAMIPPALIALLQFGWERALLVIAGYVLISFVNDNIIRPRLIRHGFEINFVEMFFSLLFWGWVFGPVGTILAIPLTLVVRHVVALYGQPLFVSAPPIDA
;
A
#
# COMPACT_ATOMS: atom_id res chain seq x y z
N MET A 1 -28.61 3.15 9.29
CA MET A 1 -28.91 2.65 7.94
C MET A 1 -27.77 2.90 6.92
N GLY A 2 -27.02 4.00 6.98
CA GLY A 2 -25.94 4.29 6.00
C GLY A 2 -24.75 3.31 5.97
N ARG A 3 -24.45 2.64 7.09
CA ARG A 3 -23.32 1.71 7.18
C ARG A 3 -23.46 0.46 6.30
N GLY A 4 -24.66 -0.12 6.22
CA GLY A 4 -24.93 -1.30 5.39
C GLY A 4 -24.86 -1.01 3.90
N ILE A 5 -25.38 0.14 3.48
CA ILE A 5 -25.35 0.56 2.06
C ILE A 5 -23.90 0.82 1.62
N PHE A 6 -23.08 1.45 2.46
CA PHE A 6 -21.67 1.69 2.16
C PHE A 6 -20.87 0.39 1.99
N VAL A 7 -21.09 -0.60 2.88
CA VAL A 7 -20.47 -1.93 2.77
C VAL A 7 -20.92 -2.65 1.51
N LEU A 8 -22.23 -2.61 1.19
CA LEU A 8 -22.79 -3.21 -0.02
C LEU A 8 -22.20 -2.58 -1.29
N LEU A 9 -22.07 -1.25 -1.33
CA LEU A 9 -21.47 -0.55 -2.46
C LEU A 9 -19.97 -0.89 -2.61
N LEU A 10 -19.22 -1.00 -1.50
CA LEU A 10 -17.83 -1.39 -1.51
C LEU A 10 -17.63 -2.84 -1.98
N VAL A 11 -18.43 -3.76 -1.47
CA VAL A 11 -18.40 -5.17 -1.90
C VAL A 11 -18.84 -5.28 -3.36
N ALA A 12 -19.88 -4.58 -3.78
CA ALA A 12 -20.34 -4.56 -5.17
C ALA A 12 -19.25 -3.99 -6.10
N PHE A 13 -18.60 -2.89 -5.71
CA PHE A 13 -17.50 -2.31 -6.47
C PHE A 13 -16.32 -3.28 -6.59
N MET A 14 -15.93 -3.94 -5.49
CA MET A 14 -14.87 -4.94 -5.46
C MET A 14 -15.20 -6.15 -6.34
N LEU A 15 -16.45 -6.61 -6.33
CA LEU A 15 -16.92 -7.69 -7.20
C LEU A 15 -16.98 -7.26 -8.68
N ILE A 16 -17.39 -6.03 -8.97
CA ILE A 16 -17.40 -5.47 -10.33
C ILE A 16 -15.96 -5.34 -10.87
N ASP A 17 -15.03 -4.81 -10.05
CA ASP A 17 -13.61 -4.73 -10.46
C ASP A 17 -13.01 -6.12 -10.72
N LEU A 18 -13.36 -7.11 -9.91
CA LEU A 18 -12.97 -8.50 -10.10
C LEU A 18 -13.55 -9.08 -11.40
N ALA A 19 -14.84 -8.86 -11.67
CA ALA A 19 -15.53 -9.34 -12.86
C ALA A 19 -15.03 -8.66 -14.15
N VAL A 20 -14.74 -7.37 -14.11
CA VAL A 20 -14.17 -6.61 -15.23
C VAL A 20 -12.74 -7.07 -15.57
N ARG A 21 -11.97 -7.46 -14.55
CA ARG A 21 -10.61 -8.00 -14.76
C ARG A 21 -10.62 -9.40 -15.35
N ASP A 22 -11.57 -10.23 -14.95
CA ASP A 22 -11.74 -11.59 -15.51
C ASP A 22 -12.12 -11.55 -17.00
N SER A 23 -12.80 -10.50 -17.42
CA SER A 23 -13.16 -10.25 -18.83
C SER A 23 -12.00 -9.75 -19.71
N ARG A 24 -10.87 -9.38 -19.13
CA ARG A 24 -9.67 -8.94 -19.87
C ARG A 24 -8.78 -10.12 -20.24
N LYS A 25 -9.03 -10.68 -21.42
CA LYS A 25 -8.22 -11.58 -22.28
C LYS A 25 -7.40 -12.69 -21.59
N PRO A 26 -7.67 -13.96 -21.92
CA PRO A 26 -6.79 -15.07 -21.58
C PRO A 26 -5.45 -14.89 -22.33
N GLY A 27 -4.43 -14.42 -21.66
CA GLY A 27 -3.09 -14.25 -22.25
C GLY A 27 -2.20 -13.21 -21.57
N GLN A 28 -2.68 -12.48 -20.58
CA GLN A 28 -1.83 -11.52 -19.87
C GLN A 28 -1.03 -12.16 -18.70
N PRO A 29 0.24 -11.71 -18.48
CA PRO A 29 1.18 -12.34 -17.53
C PRO A 29 0.76 -12.30 -16.06
N GLY A 30 -0.34 -11.60 -15.73
CA GLY A 30 -0.79 -11.40 -14.35
C GLY A 30 -1.16 -12.66 -13.56
N LEU A 31 -1.58 -13.74 -14.23
CA LEU A 31 -1.91 -15.02 -13.58
C LEU A 31 -0.76 -16.04 -13.60
N ARG A 32 0.27 -15.80 -14.41
CA ARG A 32 1.39 -16.74 -14.58
C ARG A 32 2.36 -16.71 -13.40
N TRP A 33 2.50 -15.58 -12.73
CA TRP A 33 3.33 -15.44 -11.53
C TRP A 33 2.66 -16.02 -10.28
N MET A 34 1.31 -16.11 -10.22
CA MET A 34 0.59 -16.81 -9.14
C MET A 34 0.91 -18.31 -9.08
N LYS A 35 1.30 -18.93 -10.21
CA LYS A 35 1.68 -20.36 -10.27
C LYS A 35 3.16 -20.63 -9.99
N GLN A 36 4.00 -19.61 -9.93
CA GLN A 36 5.47 -19.78 -9.95
C GLN A 36 6.16 -19.36 -8.64
N THR A 37 5.43 -18.81 -7.67
CA THR A 37 5.97 -18.49 -6.36
C THR A 37 5.44 -19.45 -5.29
N ASP A 38 6.33 -19.90 -4.42
CA ASP A 38 6.08 -20.77 -3.29
C ASP A 38 4.88 -20.36 -2.43
N GLY A 39 3.68 -20.69 -2.85
CA GLY A 39 2.44 -20.53 -2.12
C GLY A 39 2.13 -19.09 -1.66
N PHE A 40 0.85 -18.82 -1.51
CA PHE A 40 0.25 -17.55 -1.06
C PHE A 40 0.99 -16.83 0.10
N GLY A 41 1.55 -17.59 1.06
CA GLY A 41 2.35 -17.04 2.16
C GLY A 41 3.66 -16.35 1.70
N GLY A 42 4.21 -16.74 0.55
CA GLY A 42 5.42 -16.13 -0.01
C GLY A 42 5.20 -14.72 -0.55
N GLU A 43 4.06 -14.49 -1.17
CA GLU A 43 3.71 -13.18 -1.74
C GLU A 43 3.46 -12.13 -0.66
N ILE A 44 2.66 -12.48 0.36
CA ILE A 44 2.41 -11.58 1.51
C ILE A 44 3.72 -11.28 2.23
N ARG A 45 4.55 -12.29 2.47
CA ARG A 45 5.84 -12.12 3.14
C ARG A 45 6.78 -11.25 2.31
N SER A 46 6.80 -11.39 1.00
CA SER A 46 7.60 -10.58 0.09
C SER A 46 7.12 -9.13 0.08
N TYR A 47 5.81 -8.90 -0.01
CA TYR A 47 5.20 -7.59 0.08
C TYR A 47 5.52 -6.90 1.42
N MET A 48 5.33 -7.59 2.54
CA MET A 48 5.58 -7.06 3.88
C MET A 48 7.05 -6.70 4.09
N ARG A 49 7.98 -7.57 3.64
CA ARG A 49 9.43 -7.28 3.71
C ARG A 49 9.81 -6.04 2.90
N LEU A 50 9.29 -5.93 1.68
CA LEU A 50 9.58 -4.80 0.82
C LEU A 50 9.00 -3.50 1.39
N THR A 51 7.75 -3.52 1.85
CA THR A 51 7.09 -2.36 2.45
C THR A 51 7.81 -1.93 3.73
N ALA A 52 8.19 -2.89 4.60
CA ALA A 52 8.95 -2.59 5.81
C ALA A 52 10.33 -1.99 5.49
N LEU A 53 11.03 -2.50 4.48
CA LEU A 53 12.31 -1.95 4.04
C LEU A 53 12.16 -0.52 3.51
N MET A 54 11.14 -0.25 2.68
CA MET A 54 10.84 1.08 2.17
C MET A 54 10.47 2.05 3.28
N ALA A 55 9.61 1.61 4.22
CA ALA A 55 9.23 2.38 5.39
C ALA A 55 10.45 2.71 6.26
N PHE A 56 11.36 1.75 6.45
CA PHE A 56 12.59 1.96 7.21
C PHE A 56 13.53 2.97 6.55
N ILE A 57 13.76 2.85 5.24
CA ILE A 57 14.61 3.77 4.48
C ILE A 57 14.03 5.19 4.55
N GLY A 58 12.73 5.36 4.30
CA GLY A 58 12.05 6.65 4.36
C GLY A 58 12.08 7.26 5.75
N ALA A 59 11.80 6.46 6.79
CA ALA A 59 11.83 6.91 8.18
C ALA A 59 13.24 7.32 8.64
N ALA A 60 14.27 6.55 8.28
CA ALA A 60 15.66 6.88 8.58
C ALA A 60 16.10 8.18 7.87
N ALA A 61 15.73 8.36 6.61
CA ALA A 61 16.03 9.60 5.89
C ALA A 61 15.31 10.81 6.50
N ASN A 62 14.04 10.66 6.90
CA ASN A 62 13.28 11.71 7.57
C ASN A 62 13.86 12.05 8.95
N LEU A 63 14.30 11.03 9.72
CA LEU A 63 14.97 11.24 10.99
C LEU A 63 16.26 12.07 10.82
N VAL A 64 17.10 11.67 9.85
CA VAL A 64 18.34 12.42 9.55
C VAL A 64 18.04 13.87 9.13
N LEU A 65 17.01 14.07 8.31
CA LEU A 65 16.56 15.42 7.91
C LEU A 65 16.18 16.26 9.14
N LEU A 66 15.38 15.70 10.05
CA LEU A 66 14.92 16.42 11.25
C LEU A 66 16.06 16.73 12.22
N GLU A 67 17.03 15.82 12.37
CA GLU A 67 18.25 16.06 13.15
C GLU A 67 19.10 17.19 12.57
N ILE A 68 19.31 17.22 11.24
CA ILE A 68 20.02 18.30 10.55
C ILE A 68 19.31 19.65 10.76
N LEU A 69 17.99 19.67 10.69
CA LEU A 69 17.17 20.87 10.89
C LEU A 69 16.98 21.20 12.37
N ARG A 70 17.48 20.36 13.28
CA ARG A 70 17.38 20.51 14.75
C ARG A 70 15.94 20.63 15.25
N VAL A 71 15.02 19.89 14.62
CA VAL A 71 13.63 19.83 15.06
C VAL A 71 13.52 18.90 16.24
N ASP A 72 12.88 19.34 17.33
CA ASP A 72 12.74 18.55 18.55
C ASP A 72 11.96 17.26 18.30
N TYR A 73 12.32 16.24 19.09
CA TYR A 73 11.71 14.90 19.02
C TYR A 73 11.91 14.18 17.67
N ALA A 74 13.02 14.43 16.94
CA ALA A 74 13.32 13.84 15.64
C ALA A 74 13.17 12.31 15.65
N ILE A 75 13.65 11.63 16.69
CA ILE A 75 13.53 10.18 16.87
C ILE A 75 12.06 9.76 16.93
N THR A 76 11.24 10.46 17.70
CA THR A 76 9.81 10.17 17.86
C THR A 76 9.08 10.28 16.50
N TRP A 77 9.36 11.36 15.76
CA TRP A 77 8.78 11.57 14.44
C TRP A 77 9.29 10.56 13.40
N GLY A 78 10.55 10.15 13.49
CA GLY A 78 11.13 9.09 12.64
C GLY A 78 10.45 7.75 12.90
N VAL A 79 10.25 7.36 14.15
CA VAL A 79 9.52 6.13 14.52
C VAL A 79 8.06 6.20 14.07
N MET A 80 7.39 7.32 14.29
CA MET A 80 6.03 7.53 13.82
C MET A 80 5.95 7.42 12.29
N ALA A 81 6.88 8.05 11.57
CA ALA A 81 6.94 7.97 10.12
C ALA A 81 7.10 6.53 9.61
N PHE A 82 7.86 5.68 10.31
CA PHE A 82 7.97 4.26 9.97
C PHE A 82 6.60 3.56 10.00
N PHE A 83 5.87 3.67 11.11
CA PHE A 83 4.57 3.00 11.24
C PHE A 83 3.52 3.55 10.26
N VAL A 84 3.47 4.87 10.10
CA VAL A 84 2.47 5.51 9.24
C VAL A 84 2.78 5.29 7.76
N SER A 85 4.03 5.02 7.38
CA SER A 85 4.43 4.67 6.00
C SER A 85 3.82 3.37 5.48
N PHE A 86 3.27 2.51 6.34
CA PHE A 86 2.48 1.35 5.92
C PHE A 86 1.13 1.74 5.30
N ILE A 87 0.66 2.97 5.52
CA ILE A 87 -0.57 3.50 4.94
C ILE A 87 -0.21 4.22 3.63
N PRO A 88 -0.50 3.63 2.46
CA PRO A 88 -0.13 4.24 1.18
C PRO A 88 -0.79 5.62 1.01
N VAL A 89 -0.10 6.56 0.40
CA VAL A 89 -0.54 7.93 0.10
C VAL A 89 -0.80 8.78 1.35
N VAL A 90 -1.66 8.32 2.27
CA VAL A 90 -2.04 9.06 3.48
C VAL A 90 -0.88 9.10 4.49
N GLY A 91 -0.09 8.02 4.54
CA GLY A 91 1.01 7.85 5.47
C GLY A 91 2.05 8.97 5.39
N PHE A 92 2.43 9.33 4.17
CA PHE A 92 3.37 10.44 3.94
C PHE A 92 2.87 11.77 4.55
N VAL A 93 1.61 12.13 4.28
CA VAL A 93 1.01 13.39 4.78
C VAL A 93 0.94 13.38 6.31
N LEU A 94 0.48 12.27 6.89
CA LEU A 94 0.40 12.13 8.35
C LEU A 94 1.77 12.17 9.02
N ALA A 95 2.80 11.61 8.40
CA ALA A 95 4.17 11.64 8.92
C ALA A 95 4.79 13.05 8.87
N MET A 96 4.42 13.86 7.89
CA MET A 96 4.98 15.18 7.64
C MET A 96 4.38 16.27 8.55
N ILE A 97 3.06 16.22 8.80
CA ILE A 97 2.34 17.31 9.48
C ILE A 97 2.91 17.62 10.88
N PRO A 98 3.09 16.66 11.81
CA PRO A 98 3.53 16.98 13.14
C PRO A 98 4.94 17.62 13.20
N PRO A 99 5.98 17.08 12.54
CA PRO A 99 7.30 17.70 12.59
C PRO A 99 7.34 19.05 11.87
N ALA A 100 6.51 19.27 10.83
CA ALA A 100 6.40 20.56 10.19
C ALA A 100 5.78 21.62 11.13
N LEU A 101 4.76 21.25 11.91
CA LEU A 101 4.17 22.11 12.92
C LEU A 101 5.16 22.43 14.06
N ILE A 102 5.91 21.45 14.55
CA ILE A 102 6.94 21.68 15.55
C ILE A 102 8.01 22.63 15.02
N ALA A 103 8.50 22.41 13.81
CA ALA A 103 9.47 23.32 13.16
C ALA A 103 8.93 24.75 13.01
N LEU A 104 7.64 24.88 12.67
CA LEU A 104 6.97 26.17 12.55
C LEU A 104 6.94 26.92 13.91
N LEU A 105 6.61 26.22 14.99
CA LEU A 105 6.51 26.80 16.32
C LEU A 105 7.89 27.13 16.93
N GLN A 106 8.91 26.35 16.64
CA GLN A 106 10.26 26.52 17.21
C GLN A 106 11.09 27.56 16.43
N PHE A 107 11.00 27.56 15.12
CA PHE A 107 11.94 28.26 14.25
C PHE A 107 11.27 29.14 13.20
N GLY A 108 9.94 29.13 13.14
CA GLY A 108 9.21 29.89 12.15
C GLY A 108 9.03 29.17 10.81
N TRP A 109 8.41 29.89 9.88
CA TRP A 109 7.93 29.35 8.62
C TRP A 109 9.04 28.83 7.66
N GLU A 110 10.24 29.44 7.73
CA GLU A 110 11.36 29.06 6.85
C GLU A 110 11.78 27.59 7.11
N ARG A 111 11.96 27.22 8.37
CA ARG A 111 12.31 25.82 8.71
C ARG A 111 11.15 24.85 8.50
N ALA A 112 9.93 25.28 8.74
CA ALA A 112 8.76 24.46 8.42
C ALA A 112 8.69 24.13 6.93
N LEU A 113 8.97 25.09 6.06
CA LEU A 113 9.06 24.85 4.61
C LEU A 113 10.21 23.89 4.23
N LEU A 114 11.37 23.98 4.89
CA LEU A 114 12.48 23.06 4.68
C LEU A 114 12.11 21.64 5.10
N VAL A 115 11.39 21.46 6.22
CA VAL A 115 10.87 20.16 6.64
C VAL A 115 9.91 19.61 5.60
N ILE A 116 8.93 20.39 5.15
CA ILE A 116 7.96 19.98 4.14
C ILE A 116 8.67 19.59 2.84
N ALA A 117 9.56 20.46 2.33
CA ALA A 117 10.31 20.20 1.10
C ALA A 117 11.18 18.93 1.21
N GLY A 118 11.84 18.73 2.34
CA GLY A 118 12.65 17.55 2.61
C GLY A 118 11.82 16.27 2.62
N TYR A 119 10.68 16.27 3.31
CA TYR A 119 9.75 15.12 3.33
C TYR A 119 9.22 14.80 1.92
N VAL A 120 8.83 15.82 1.15
CA VAL A 120 8.39 15.65 -0.25
C VAL A 120 9.51 15.05 -1.10
N LEU A 121 10.73 15.57 -0.98
CA LEU A 121 11.89 15.08 -1.73
C LEU A 121 12.23 13.62 -1.36
N ILE A 122 12.26 13.29 -0.07
CA ILE A 122 12.52 11.93 0.42
C ILE A 122 11.46 10.96 -0.10
N SER A 123 10.18 11.33 0.00
CA SER A 123 9.09 10.49 -0.53
C SER A 123 9.17 10.35 -2.04
N PHE A 124 9.47 11.43 -2.77
CA PHE A 124 9.63 11.37 -4.22
C PHE A 124 10.78 10.41 -4.62
N VAL A 125 11.93 10.51 -3.98
CA VAL A 125 13.08 9.61 -4.22
C VAL A 125 12.72 8.17 -3.85
N ASN A 126 12.08 7.96 -2.71
CA ASN A 126 11.69 6.64 -2.23
C ASN A 126 10.72 5.95 -3.20
N ASP A 127 9.68 6.66 -3.64
CA ASP A 127 8.61 6.09 -4.46
C ASP A 127 8.96 6.02 -5.95
N ASN A 128 9.75 6.95 -6.49
CA ASN A 128 10.03 7.03 -7.92
C ASN A 128 11.41 6.48 -8.31
N ILE A 129 12.36 6.39 -7.37
CA ILE A 129 13.72 5.94 -7.66
C ILE A 129 14.03 4.62 -6.97
N ILE A 130 13.79 4.52 -5.66
CA ILE A 130 14.18 3.35 -4.87
C ILE A 130 13.20 2.20 -5.11
N ARG A 131 11.90 2.48 -4.99
CA ARG A 131 10.85 1.46 -5.17
C ARG A 131 10.93 0.74 -6.52
N PRO A 132 11.02 1.40 -7.69
CA PRO A 132 11.12 0.69 -8.97
C PRO A 132 12.37 -0.17 -9.12
N ARG A 133 13.48 0.22 -8.48
CA ARG A 133 14.72 -0.56 -8.51
C ARG A 133 14.66 -1.84 -7.68
N LEU A 134 13.85 -1.87 -6.65
CA LEU A 134 13.69 -3.00 -5.74
C LEU A 134 12.54 -3.92 -6.16
N ILE A 135 11.51 -3.37 -6.79
CA ILE A 135 10.37 -4.15 -7.32
C ILE A 135 10.68 -4.54 -8.77
N ARG A 136 11.33 -5.67 -8.95
CA ARG A 136 11.58 -6.23 -10.30
C ARG A 136 10.33 -6.80 -10.97
N HIS A 137 9.27 -7.07 -10.20
CA HIS A 137 7.98 -7.62 -10.69
C HIS A 137 6.87 -6.82 -10.01
N GLY A 138 6.21 -5.96 -10.79
CA GLY A 138 5.22 -5.02 -10.28
C GLY A 138 4.02 -5.71 -9.65
N PHE A 139 3.75 -5.40 -8.39
CA PHE A 139 2.42 -5.54 -7.84
C PHE A 139 1.57 -4.43 -8.45
N GLU A 140 0.91 -4.72 -9.56
CA GLU A 140 -0.04 -3.78 -10.19
C GLU A 140 -1.33 -3.76 -9.36
N ILE A 141 -1.27 -3.08 -8.21
CA ILE A 141 -2.48 -2.72 -7.49
C ILE A 141 -2.92 -1.36 -8.04
N ASN A 142 -4.11 -1.30 -8.62
CA ASN A 142 -4.66 -0.05 -9.12
C ASN A 142 -4.86 0.92 -7.94
N PHE A 143 -4.55 2.21 -8.15
CA PHE A 143 -4.73 3.25 -7.14
C PHE A 143 -6.14 3.25 -6.53
N VAL A 144 -7.16 3.03 -7.36
CA VAL A 144 -8.56 2.95 -6.95
C VAL A 144 -8.79 1.77 -6.00
N GLU A 145 -8.27 0.58 -6.33
CA GLU A 145 -8.36 -0.62 -5.50
C GLU A 145 -7.66 -0.41 -4.14
N MET A 146 -6.48 0.21 -4.16
CA MET A 146 -5.74 0.57 -2.95
C MET A 146 -6.55 1.51 -2.06
N PHE A 147 -7.13 2.57 -2.63
CA PHE A 147 -7.91 3.56 -1.89
C PHE A 147 -9.15 2.95 -1.24
N PHE A 148 -9.92 2.14 -1.99
CA PHE A 148 -11.08 1.45 -1.44
C PHE A 148 -10.72 0.40 -0.39
N SER A 149 -9.61 -0.33 -0.57
CA SER A 149 -9.09 -1.23 0.46
C SER A 149 -8.79 -0.53 1.77
N LEU A 150 -8.12 0.64 1.70
CA LEU A 150 -7.81 1.44 2.88
C LEU A 150 -9.08 1.88 3.63
N LEU A 151 -10.08 2.36 2.90
CA LEU A 151 -11.36 2.78 3.49
C LEU A 151 -12.11 1.60 4.12
N PHE A 152 -12.18 0.47 3.42
CA PHE A 152 -12.89 -0.71 3.88
C PHE A 152 -12.24 -1.30 5.13
N TRP A 153 -10.95 -1.61 5.07
CA TRP A 153 -10.25 -2.23 6.19
C TRP A 153 -10.04 -1.27 7.36
N GLY A 154 -9.86 0.02 7.07
CA GLY A 154 -9.82 1.07 8.07
C GLY A 154 -11.16 1.22 8.82
N TRP A 155 -12.28 1.03 8.12
CA TRP A 155 -13.60 1.04 8.73
C TRP A 155 -13.87 -0.22 9.58
N VAL A 156 -13.42 -1.42 9.12
CA VAL A 156 -13.64 -2.70 9.81
C VAL A 156 -12.77 -2.83 11.05
N PHE A 157 -11.46 -2.56 10.94
CA PHE A 157 -10.47 -2.80 11.99
C PHE A 157 -9.81 -1.52 12.50
N GLY A 158 -10.27 -0.34 12.10
CA GLY A 158 -9.67 0.94 12.49
C GLY A 158 -8.25 1.14 11.94
N PRO A 159 -7.37 1.85 12.67
CA PRO A 159 -6.00 2.16 12.21
C PRO A 159 -5.18 0.91 11.87
N VAL A 160 -5.37 -0.18 12.58
CA VAL A 160 -4.69 -1.46 12.31
C VAL A 160 -5.12 -2.03 10.98
N GLY A 161 -6.43 -1.94 10.65
CA GLY A 161 -6.97 -2.36 9.35
C GLY A 161 -6.41 -1.53 8.20
N THR A 162 -6.22 -0.24 8.41
CA THR A 162 -5.61 0.64 7.41
C THR A 162 -4.16 0.25 7.11
N ILE A 163 -3.37 -0.08 8.13
CA ILE A 163 -1.99 -0.56 7.99
C ILE A 163 -1.95 -1.90 7.23
N LEU A 164 -2.88 -2.80 7.53
CA LEU A 164 -2.94 -4.14 6.94
C LEU A 164 -3.84 -4.21 5.69
N ALA A 165 -4.34 -3.08 5.18
CA ALA A 165 -5.33 -3.05 4.10
C ALA A 165 -4.87 -3.83 2.85
N ILE A 166 -3.65 -3.62 2.39
CA ILE A 166 -3.12 -4.29 1.20
C ILE A 166 -2.91 -5.79 1.44
N PRO A 167 -2.23 -6.25 2.51
CA PRO A 167 -2.15 -7.68 2.81
C PRO A 167 -3.51 -8.36 2.91
N LEU A 168 -4.47 -7.74 3.59
CA LEU A 168 -5.82 -8.30 3.73
C LEU A 168 -6.56 -8.39 2.39
N THR A 169 -6.39 -7.39 1.54
CA THR A 169 -6.98 -7.42 0.18
C THR A 169 -6.36 -8.52 -0.67
N LEU A 170 -5.04 -8.74 -0.58
CA LEU A 170 -4.38 -9.86 -1.25
C LEU A 170 -4.92 -11.22 -0.76
N VAL A 171 -5.19 -11.37 0.56
CA VAL A 171 -5.83 -12.56 1.12
C VAL A 171 -7.21 -12.78 0.51
N VAL A 172 -8.07 -11.75 0.51
CA VAL A 172 -9.43 -11.85 -0.05
C VAL A 172 -9.38 -12.20 -1.53
N ARG A 173 -8.52 -11.55 -2.30
CA ARG A 173 -8.35 -11.86 -3.74
C ARG A 173 -7.95 -13.31 -3.97
N HIS A 174 -7.04 -13.83 -3.17
CA HIS A 174 -6.60 -15.22 -3.28
C HIS A 174 -7.73 -16.20 -2.94
N VAL A 175 -8.46 -15.95 -1.86
CA VAL A 175 -9.63 -16.76 -1.46
C VAL A 175 -10.69 -16.75 -2.56
N VAL A 176 -11.03 -15.58 -3.10
CA VAL A 176 -12.01 -15.48 -4.19
C VAL A 176 -11.53 -16.19 -5.45
N ALA A 177 -10.23 -16.11 -5.77
CA ALA A 177 -9.66 -16.84 -6.91
C ALA A 177 -9.71 -18.36 -6.75
N LEU A 178 -9.59 -18.87 -5.52
CA LEU A 178 -9.72 -20.31 -5.22
C LEU A 178 -11.16 -20.83 -5.37
N TYR A 179 -12.13 -20.03 -4.94
CA TYR A 179 -13.55 -20.41 -5.00
C TYR A 179 -14.25 -19.98 -6.29
N GLY A 180 -13.71 -19.01 -7.02
CA GLY A 180 -14.26 -18.45 -8.25
C GLY A 180 -13.82 -19.18 -9.52
N GLN A 181 -13.11 -20.29 -9.44
CA GLN A 181 -12.81 -21.12 -10.60
C GLN A 181 -14.12 -21.75 -11.09
N PRO A 182 -14.57 -21.49 -12.32
CA PRO A 182 -15.73 -22.19 -12.88
C PRO A 182 -15.40 -23.68 -12.91
N LEU A 183 -16.31 -24.50 -12.36
CA LEU A 183 -16.26 -25.98 -12.40
C LEU A 183 -16.29 -26.59 -13.81
N PHE A 184 -16.22 -25.75 -14.83
CA PHE A 184 -16.14 -26.17 -16.22
C PHE A 184 -14.71 -26.09 -16.74
N VAL A 185 -13.88 -27.00 -16.31
CA VAL A 185 -12.73 -27.42 -17.12
C VAL A 185 -13.35 -28.08 -18.35
N SER A 186 -13.41 -27.35 -19.47
CA SER A 186 -13.67 -27.96 -20.77
C SER A 186 -12.67 -29.09 -20.97
N ALA A 187 -13.17 -30.30 -21.11
CA ALA A 187 -12.37 -31.45 -21.48
C ALA A 187 -11.50 -31.09 -22.70
N PRO A 188 -10.26 -31.55 -22.76
CA PRO A 188 -9.43 -31.34 -23.95
C PRO A 188 -10.14 -31.94 -25.16
N PRO A 189 -10.05 -31.31 -26.34
CA PRO A 189 -10.61 -31.90 -27.56
C PRO A 189 -9.99 -33.29 -27.72
N ILE A 190 -10.86 -34.29 -27.87
CA ILE A 190 -10.48 -35.63 -28.23
C ILE A 190 -10.10 -35.55 -29.73
N ASP A 191 -8.81 -35.41 -29.99
CA ASP A 191 -8.27 -35.50 -31.34
C ASP A 191 -8.54 -36.91 -31.85
N ALA A 192 -9.45 -36.99 -32.86
CA ALA A 192 -9.69 -38.19 -33.64
C ALA A 192 -8.77 -38.19 -34.84
#